data_47d0f7b0823cb7d5525f1387b0aa866f
#
_entry.id   47d0f7b0823cb7d5525f1387b0aa866f
#
_cell.length_a   1.000
_cell.length_b   1.000
_cell.length_c   1.000
_cell.angle_alpha   90.00
_cell.angle_beta   90.00
_cell.angle_gamma   90.00
#
_symmetry.space_group_name_H-M   'P 1'
#
loop_
_entity.id
_entity.type
_entity.pdbx_description
1 polymer ?
#
loop_
_entity_poly.entity_id
_entity_poly.type
_entity_poly.pdbx_seq_one_letter_code
_entity_poly.pdbx_strand_id
1 'polypeptide(L)'
;MSDPLVDIDVSTLPSGAAHVAVAGEIDMANAEAVERRLDEALHGLATAVIDLGSVEYIDSRGVRMLCDLADRARWHDVLVAVAAPPDGVAGEVLAVAGLTEALSA
;
A
#
# COMPACT_ATOMS: atom_id res chain seq x y z
N MET A 1 -5.30 -5.14 17.36
CA MET A 1 -6.41 -5.91 16.78
C MET A 1 -6.42 -5.71 15.27
N SER A 2 -6.48 -6.77 14.49
CA SER A 2 -6.52 -6.62 13.05
C SER A 2 -7.93 -6.24 12.59
N ASP A 3 -7.98 -5.40 11.55
CA ASP A 3 -9.24 -5.04 10.90
C ASP A 3 -9.77 -6.26 10.15
N PRO A 4 -11.02 -6.69 10.37
CA PRO A 4 -11.56 -7.87 9.69
C PRO A 4 -11.71 -7.71 8.18
N LEU A 5 -11.67 -6.46 7.67
CA LEU A 5 -11.80 -6.18 6.25
C LEU A 5 -10.46 -6.17 5.51
N VAL A 6 -9.34 -6.15 6.23
CA VAL A 6 -8.02 -6.02 5.62
C VAL A 6 -7.03 -6.99 6.24
N ASP A 7 -6.33 -7.73 5.40
CA ASP A 7 -5.20 -8.56 5.80
C ASP A 7 -3.92 -7.96 5.24
N ILE A 8 -2.88 -7.90 6.06
CA ILE A 8 -1.56 -7.43 5.66
C ILE A 8 -0.55 -8.52 5.98
N ASP A 9 0.18 -8.96 4.98
CA ASP A 9 1.15 -10.05 5.11
C ASP A 9 2.51 -9.58 4.61
N VAL A 10 3.55 -9.76 5.41
CA VAL A 10 4.90 -9.28 5.09
C VAL A 10 5.82 -10.47 4.86
N SER A 11 6.52 -10.46 3.73
CA SER A 11 7.52 -11.46 3.39
C SER A 11 8.74 -10.78 2.78
N THR A 12 9.79 -11.54 2.51
CA THR A 12 11.02 -11.02 1.92
C THR A 12 11.17 -11.56 0.50
N LEU A 13 11.39 -10.65 -0.45
CA LEU A 13 11.66 -11.01 -1.85
C LEU A 13 13.10 -11.48 -2.02
N PRO A 14 13.42 -12.20 -3.12
CA PRO A 14 14.80 -12.61 -3.39
C PRO A 14 15.78 -11.44 -3.45
N SER A 15 15.32 -10.26 -3.82
CA SER A 15 16.15 -9.04 -3.85
C SER A 15 16.52 -8.52 -2.47
N GLY A 16 15.88 -9.03 -1.42
CA GLY A 16 16.00 -8.49 -0.05
C GLY A 16 14.96 -7.44 0.30
N ALA A 17 14.19 -6.97 -0.69
CA ALA A 17 13.10 -6.02 -0.42
C ALA A 17 11.95 -6.71 0.32
N ALA A 18 11.25 -5.97 1.17
CA ALA A 18 10.06 -6.49 1.80
C ALA A 18 8.88 -6.48 0.82
N HIS A 19 8.09 -7.52 0.85
CA HIS A 19 6.85 -7.61 0.08
C HIS A 19 5.69 -7.53 1.06
N VAL A 20 4.92 -6.47 0.96
CA VAL A 20 3.80 -6.19 1.86
C VAL A 20 2.51 -6.39 1.06
N ALA A 21 1.90 -7.55 1.22
CA ALA A 21 0.68 -7.89 0.50
C ALA A 21 -0.53 -7.39 1.29
N VAL A 22 -1.38 -6.61 0.64
CA VAL A 22 -2.60 -6.07 1.24
C VAL A 22 -3.79 -6.69 0.53
N ALA A 23 -4.72 -7.24 1.30
CA ALA A 23 -5.93 -7.86 0.77
C ALA A 23 -7.15 -7.29 1.47
N GLY A 24 -8.25 -7.16 0.73
CA GLY A 24 -9.52 -6.75 1.29
C GLY A 24 -9.99 -5.39 0.81
N GLU A 25 -10.67 -4.65 1.68
CA GLU A 25 -11.30 -3.39 1.34
C GLU A 25 -10.71 -2.25 2.16
N ILE A 26 -10.31 -1.18 1.48
CA ILE A 26 -9.75 0.03 2.12
C ILE A 26 -10.71 1.18 1.87
N ASP A 27 -11.29 1.73 2.92
CA ASP A 27 -12.24 2.84 2.84
C ASP A 27 -12.00 3.85 3.97
N MET A 28 -12.83 4.89 4.02
CA MET A 28 -12.68 5.95 5.02
C MET A 28 -12.81 5.43 6.45
N ALA A 29 -13.50 4.31 6.65
CA ALA A 29 -13.70 3.76 7.99
C ALA A 29 -12.44 3.08 8.53
N ASN A 30 -11.60 2.51 7.66
CA ASN A 30 -10.43 1.75 8.09
C ASN A 30 -9.09 2.30 7.58
N ALA A 31 -9.08 3.33 6.73
CA ALA A 31 -7.85 3.85 6.12
C ALA A 31 -6.80 4.23 7.17
N GLU A 32 -7.21 4.86 8.27
CA GLU A 32 -6.28 5.23 9.34
C GLU A 32 -5.64 4.03 10.01
N ALA A 33 -6.44 3.00 10.29
CA ALA A 33 -5.93 1.77 10.90
C ALA A 33 -5.00 1.02 9.96
N VAL A 34 -5.33 0.98 8.68
CA VAL A 34 -4.49 0.36 7.65
C VAL A 34 -3.17 1.12 7.51
N GLU A 35 -3.23 2.45 7.49
CA GLU A 35 -2.05 3.30 7.42
C GLU A 35 -1.09 3.01 8.58
N ARG A 36 -1.61 2.91 9.79
CA ARG A 36 -0.83 2.62 10.99
C ARG A 36 -0.13 1.27 10.89
N ARG A 37 -0.86 0.26 10.43
CA ARG A 37 -0.28 -1.08 10.25
C ARG A 37 0.80 -1.10 9.18
N LEU A 38 0.61 -0.35 8.09
CA LEU A 38 1.62 -0.24 7.04
C LEU A 38 2.85 0.54 7.52
N ASP A 39 2.67 1.61 8.28
CA ASP A 39 3.79 2.35 8.88
C ASP A 39 4.63 1.43 9.76
N GLU A 40 3.99 0.60 10.58
CA GLU A 40 4.70 -0.36 11.43
C GLU A 40 5.45 -1.39 10.58
N ALA A 41 4.82 -1.87 9.51
CA ALA A 41 5.44 -2.86 8.63
C ALA A 41 6.66 -2.30 7.89
N LEU A 42 6.65 -1.01 7.57
CA LEU A 42 7.74 -0.35 6.85
C LEU A 42 8.87 0.13 7.76
N HIS A 43 8.65 0.15 9.06
CA HIS A 43 9.63 0.68 10.01
C HIS A 43 10.95 -0.09 9.94
N GLY A 44 12.05 0.63 9.75
CA GLY A 44 13.38 0.04 9.73
C GLY A 44 13.75 -0.66 8.42
N LEU A 45 12.89 -0.61 7.41
CA LEU A 45 13.18 -1.23 6.10
C LEU A 45 13.92 -0.24 5.20
N ALA A 46 14.71 -0.79 4.26
CA ALA A 46 15.35 0.01 3.21
C ALA A 46 14.47 0.12 1.97
N THR A 47 13.89 -1.00 1.56
CA THR A 47 13.02 -1.07 0.38
C THR A 47 11.81 -1.95 0.65
N ALA A 48 10.67 -1.58 0.08
CA ALA A 48 9.45 -2.34 0.23
C ALA A 48 8.57 -2.21 -1.01
N VAL A 49 7.85 -3.27 -1.32
CA VAL A 49 6.81 -3.28 -2.34
C VAL A 49 5.48 -3.50 -1.64
N ILE A 50 4.57 -2.55 -1.80
CA ILE A 50 3.20 -2.70 -1.29
C ILE A 50 2.37 -3.27 -2.44
N ASP A 51 1.95 -4.51 -2.29
CA ASP A 51 1.21 -5.25 -3.32
C ASP A 51 -0.29 -5.14 -3.04
N LEU A 52 -0.99 -4.46 -3.94
CA LEU A 52 -2.43 -4.24 -3.88
C LEU A 52 -3.22 -5.21 -4.76
N GLY A 53 -2.57 -6.27 -5.25
CA GLY A 53 -3.18 -7.22 -6.17
C GLY A 53 -4.43 -7.92 -5.63
N SER A 54 -4.55 -8.04 -4.32
CA SER A 54 -5.70 -8.68 -3.66
C SER A 54 -6.65 -7.68 -3.01
N VAL A 55 -6.49 -6.38 -3.28
CA VAL A 55 -7.43 -5.37 -2.80
C VAL A 55 -8.69 -5.41 -3.66
N GLU A 56 -9.82 -5.59 -3.01
CA GLU A 56 -11.13 -5.72 -3.68
C GLU A 56 -11.85 -4.38 -3.81
N TYR A 57 -11.51 -3.42 -2.95
CA TYR A 57 -12.10 -2.09 -2.99
C TYR A 57 -11.14 -1.08 -2.36
N ILE A 58 -11.02 0.09 -2.97
CA ILE A 58 -10.29 1.21 -2.41
C ILE A 58 -10.97 2.51 -2.84
N ASP A 59 -11.24 3.39 -1.90
CA ASP A 59 -11.83 4.69 -2.18
C ASP A 59 -10.77 5.80 -2.20
N SER A 60 -11.22 7.04 -2.41
CA SER A 60 -10.29 8.18 -2.48
C SER A 60 -9.53 8.40 -1.18
N ARG A 61 -10.12 8.08 -0.04
CA ARG A 61 -9.45 8.18 1.25
C ARG A 61 -8.31 7.18 1.36
N GLY A 62 -8.54 5.95 0.87
CA GLY A 62 -7.50 4.92 0.81
C GLY A 62 -6.36 5.31 -0.11
N VAL A 63 -6.68 5.87 -1.29
CA VAL A 63 -5.66 6.34 -2.23
C VAL A 63 -4.82 7.44 -1.60
N ARG A 64 -5.45 8.40 -0.94
CA ARG A 64 -4.75 9.49 -0.26
C ARG A 64 -3.83 8.96 0.84
N MET A 65 -4.31 7.99 1.60
CA MET A 65 -3.50 7.34 2.63
C MET A 65 -2.22 6.74 2.04
N LEU A 66 -2.33 6.05 0.90
CA LEU A 66 -1.16 5.46 0.25
C LEU A 66 -0.16 6.52 -0.22
N CYS A 67 -0.66 7.64 -0.75
CA CYS A 67 0.21 8.76 -1.14
C CYS A 67 0.96 9.33 0.05
N ASP A 68 0.25 9.59 1.14
CA ASP A 68 0.85 10.13 2.36
C ASP A 68 1.88 9.15 2.95
N LEU A 69 1.55 7.87 2.92
CA LEU A 69 2.45 6.81 3.38
C LEU A 69 3.75 6.79 2.58
N ALA A 70 3.64 6.84 1.25
CA ALA A 70 4.80 6.83 0.37
C ALA A 70 5.67 8.06 0.59
N ASP A 71 5.07 9.23 0.78
CA ASP A 71 5.80 10.46 1.06
C ASP A 71 6.54 10.38 2.39
N ARG A 72 5.89 9.89 3.44
CA ARG A 72 6.56 9.73 4.75
C ARG A 72 7.70 8.72 4.68
N ALA A 73 7.50 7.62 3.95
CA ALA A 73 8.54 6.62 3.78
C ALA A 73 9.78 7.23 3.14
N ARG A 74 9.59 8.06 2.13
CA ARG A 74 10.70 8.76 1.45
C ARG A 74 11.46 9.66 2.42
N TRP A 75 10.77 10.35 3.32
CA TRP A 75 11.41 11.17 4.33
C TRP A 75 12.25 10.37 5.31
N HIS A 76 11.96 9.09 5.48
CA HIS A 76 12.70 8.18 6.35
C HIS A 76 13.65 7.26 5.57
N ASP A 77 13.97 7.62 4.33
CA ASP A 77 14.88 6.88 3.45
C ASP A 77 14.41 5.45 3.15
N VAL A 78 13.11 5.24 3.13
CA VAL A 78 12.52 3.97 2.70
C VAL A 78 12.00 4.13 1.27
N LEU A 79 12.51 3.31 0.36
CA LEU A 79 12.03 3.28 -1.02
C LEU A 79 10.80 2.36 -1.09
N VAL A 80 9.66 2.95 -1.42
CA VAL A 80 8.40 2.21 -1.51
C VAL A 80 7.90 2.23 -2.94
N ALA A 81 7.67 1.05 -3.48
CA ALA A 81 6.96 0.86 -4.74
C ALA A 81 5.57 0.32 -4.44
N VAL A 82 4.58 0.74 -5.22
CA VAL A 82 3.23 0.21 -5.10
C VAL A 82 2.93 -0.60 -6.36
N ALA A 83 2.61 -1.87 -6.18
CA ALA A 83 2.26 -2.77 -7.26
C ALA A 83 0.74 -2.99 -7.26
N ALA A 84 0.10 -2.59 -8.36
CA ALA A 84 -1.33 -2.79 -8.54
C ALA A 84 -1.58 -3.21 -9.97
N PRO A 85 -2.15 -4.41 -10.21
CA PRO A 85 -2.49 -4.82 -11.57
C PRO A 85 -3.44 -3.81 -12.22
N PRO A 86 -3.17 -3.38 -13.47
CA PRO A 86 -4.00 -2.35 -14.12
C PRO A 86 -5.47 -2.77 -14.31
N ASP A 87 -5.71 -4.08 -14.41
CA ASP A 87 -7.05 -4.64 -14.56
C ASP A 87 -7.73 -4.97 -13.23
N GLY A 88 -7.03 -4.72 -12.09
CA GLY A 88 -7.59 -4.91 -10.76
C GLY A 88 -8.28 -3.65 -10.25
N VAL A 89 -9.02 -3.78 -9.16
CA VAL A 89 -9.77 -2.67 -8.56
C VAL A 89 -8.84 -1.53 -8.15
N ALA A 90 -7.77 -1.85 -7.44
CA ALA A 90 -6.82 -0.83 -6.98
C ALA A 90 -6.12 -0.14 -8.15
N GLY A 91 -5.71 -0.92 -9.16
CA GLY A 91 -5.07 -0.37 -10.35
C GLY A 91 -5.97 0.59 -11.11
N GLU A 92 -7.25 0.23 -11.23
CA GLU A 92 -8.24 1.07 -11.90
C GLU A 92 -8.44 2.40 -11.15
N VAL A 93 -8.59 2.34 -9.83
CA VAL A 93 -8.78 3.54 -9.01
C VAL A 93 -7.55 4.43 -9.05
N LEU A 94 -6.34 3.85 -8.94
CA LEU A 94 -5.10 4.60 -9.00
C LEU A 94 -4.92 5.26 -10.37
N ALA A 95 -5.28 4.57 -11.44
CA ALA A 95 -5.21 5.13 -12.80
C ALA A 95 -6.16 6.31 -12.98
N VAL A 96 -7.39 6.19 -12.48
CA VAL A 96 -8.39 7.27 -12.55
C VAL A 96 -7.90 8.48 -11.74
N ALA A 97 -7.27 8.25 -10.62
CA ALA A 97 -6.71 9.33 -9.79
C ALA A 97 -5.42 9.91 -10.34
N GLY A 98 -4.84 9.32 -11.39
CA GLY A 98 -3.59 9.79 -11.98
C GLY A 98 -2.37 9.51 -11.13
N LEU A 99 -2.44 8.54 -10.24
CA LEU A 99 -1.37 8.27 -9.26
C LEU A 99 -0.54 7.04 -9.58
N THR A 100 -0.88 6.27 -10.61
CA THR A 100 -0.19 5.02 -10.91
C THR A 100 1.32 5.24 -11.10
N GLU A 101 1.72 6.24 -11.88
CA GLU A 101 3.12 6.53 -12.13
C GLU A 101 3.81 7.10 -10.89
N ALA A 102 3.10 7.87 -10.09
CA ALA A 102 3.66 8.49 -8.88
C ALA A 102 3.96 7.45 -7.79
N LEU A 103 3.19 6.36 -7.74
CA LEU A 103 3.32 5.32 -6.72
C LEU A 103 4.12 4.11 -7.20
N SER A 104 4.18 3.89 -8.51
CA SER A 104 4.96 2.78 -9.08
C SER A 104 6.41 3.21 -9.23
N ALA A 105 7.29 2.43 -8.68
CA ALA A 105 8.72 2.70 -8.81
C ALA A 105 9.30 1.92 -9.99
#